data_d0ddbc2138ee9485e6f309fff2553a09
#
_entry.id   d0ddbc2138ee9485e6f309fff2553a09
#
_cell.length_a   1.000
_cell.length_b   1.000
_cell.length_c   1.000
_cell.angle_alpha   90.00
_cell.angle_beta   90.00
_cell.angle_gamma   90.00
#
_symmetry.space_group_name_H-M   'P 1'
#
loop_
_entity.id
_entity.type
_entity.pdbx_description
1 polymer ?
#
loop_
_entity_poly.entity_id
_entity_poly.type
_entity_poly.pdbx_seq_one_letter_code
_entity_poly.pdbx_strand_id
1 'polypeptide(L)'
;MKNKVTLLMLLFVLTYTNVQGQTVVYTYNAQGSCTSRVIRGTLPKAKKAPKTSTDTKLLKVDLSPSPTFQDQLSISVVGLPSDHNLSYIMANVSGQVVFNDLIGNGTTTLTTTNLPKGIYIIKVSGEDFEKSYKLLKN
;
A
#
# COMPACT_ATOMS: atom_id res chain seq x y z
N MET A 1 -0.25 41.94 -41.32
CA MET A 1 -0.88 41.79 -39.99
C MET A 1 -1.85 40.62 -39.94
N LYS A 2 -2.60 40.26 -40.98
CA LYS A 2 -3.57 39.18 -41.03
C LYS A 2 -2.95 37.79 -40.72
N ASN A 3 -1.75 37.50 -41.19
CA ASN A 3 -1.10 36.16 -41.00
C ASN A 3 -0.63 35.89 -39.56
N LYS A 4 -0.39 36.94 -38.76
CA LYS A 4 0.01 36.76 -37.35
C LYS A 4 -1.19 36.39 -36.45
N VAL A 5 -2.37 36.95 -36.81
CA VAL A 5 -3.61 36.64 -36.06
C VAL A 5 -4.09 35.23 -36.35
N THR A 6 -3.99 34.76 -37.62
CA THR A 6 -4.33 33.38 -37.99
C THR A 6 -3.38 32.36 -37.34
N LEU A 7 -2.09 32.66 -37.24
CA LEU A 7 -1.12 31.80 -36.57
C LEU A 7 -1.40 31.72 -35.07
N LEU A 8 -1.77 32.83 -34.44
CA LEU A 8 -2.13 32.85 -33.01
C LEU A 8 -3.41 32.05 -32.72
N MET A 9 -4.42 32.19 -33.59
CA MET A 9 -5.66 31.39 -33.50
C MET A 9 -5.40 29.88 -33.68
N LEU A 10 -4.51 29.50 -34.61
CA LEU A 10 -4.13 28.10 -34.81
C LEU A 10 -3.41 27.53 -33.61
N LEU A 11 -2.54 28.32 -32.96
CA LEU A 11 -1.84 27.89 -31.72
C LEU A 11 -2.81 27.69 -30.56
N PHE A 12 -3.86 28.51 -30.46
CA PHE A 12 -4.87 28.41 -29.41
C PHE A 12 -5.75 27.15 -29.56
N VAL A 13 -6.05 26.75 -30.80
CA VAL A 13 -6.83 25.50 -31.07
C VAL A 13 -6.03 24.24 -30.72
N LEU A 14 -4.70 24.26 -30.88
CA LEU A 14 -3.84 23.12 -30.53
C LEU A 14 -3.72 22.86 -29.02
N THR A 15 -4.02 23.86 -28.17
CA THR A 15 -3.92 23.69 -26.70
C THR A 15 -5.18 23.08 -26.07
N TYR A 16 -6.28 22.91 -26.80
CA TYR A 16 -7.52 22.29 -26.31
C TYR A 16 -7.56 20.77 -26.37
N THR A 17 -6.43 20.12 -26.63
CA THR A 17 -6.41 18.66 -26.76
C THR A 17 -6.19 17.96 -25.41
N ASN A 18 -7.25 17.27 -24.98
CA ASN A 18 -7.22 16.08 -24.14
C ASN A 18 -6.82 16.21 -22.66
N VAL A 19 -7.60 16.93 -21.87
CA VAL A 19 -7.70 16.62 -20.45
C VAL A 19 -8.61 15.40 -20.28
N GLN A 20 -8.05 14.21 -20.25
CA GLN A 20 -8.76 12.98 -19.91
C GLN A 20 -8.79 12.83 -18.39
N GLY A 21 -9.92 13.15 -17.78
CA GLY A 21 -10.16 12.91 -16.36
C GLY A 21 -10.22 11.41 -16.06
N GLN A 22 -9.54 10.97 -15.00
CA GLN A 22 -9.70 9.60 -14.50
C GLN A 22 -10.99 9.52 -13.68
N THR A 23 -11.88 8.60 -14.02
CA THR A 23 -13.09 8.33 -13.24
C THR A 23 -12.81 7.22 -12.24
N VAL A 24 -12.96 7.51 -10.95
CA VAL A 24 -12.86 6.53 -9.88
C VAL A 24 -14.26 6.08 -9.50
N VAL A 25 -14.52 4.78 -9.64
CA VAL A 25 -15.81 4.16 -9.25
C VAL A 25 -15.61 3.42 -7.94
N TYR A 26 -16.44 3.77 -6.95
CA TYR A 26 -16.51 3.10 -5.66
C TYR A 26 -17.77 2.23 -5.60
N THR A 27 -17.64 1.00 -5.14
CA THR A 27 -18.77 0.12 -4.89
C THR A 27 -18.92 -0.08 -3.38
N TYR A 28 -20.14 0.06 -2.86
CA TYR A 28 -20.44 -0.08 -1.44
C TYR A 28 -21.36 -1.28 -1.24
N ASN A 29 -21.24 -1.96 -0.09
CA ASN A 29 -22.20 -2.97 0.33
C ASN A 29 -23.45 -2.33 0.98
N ALA A 30 -24.43 -3.16 1.33
CA ALA A 30 -25.67 -2.70 1.98
C ALA A 30 -25.44 -2.04 3.36
N GLN A 31 -24.26 -2.25 3.98
CA GLN A 31 -23.87 -1.65 5.25
C GLN A 31 -23.05 -0.35 5.07
N GLY A 32 -22.91 0.14 3.83
CA GLY A 32 -22.18 1.38 3.54
C GLY A 32 -20.66 1.27 3.53
N SER A 33 -20.12 0.06 3.61
CA SER A 33 -18.64 -0.17 3.52
C SER A 33 -18.18 -0.24 2.07
N CYS A 34 -17.11 0.46 1.73
CA CYS A 34 -16.53 0.41 0.39
C CYS A 34 -15.92 -0.99 0.14
N THR A 35 -16.46 -1.71 -0.83
CA THR A 35 -16.03 -3.08 -1.17
C THR A 35 -15.10 -3.12 -2.38
N SER A 36 -15.12 -2.08 -3.22
CA SER A 36 -14.26 -2.02 -4.40
C SER A 36 -14.00 -0.58 -4.80
N ARG A 37 -12.78 -0.33 -5.28
CA ARG A 37 -12.37 0.93 -5.92
C ARG A 37 -11.76 0.61 -7.28
N VAL A 38 -12.40 1.05 -8.36
CA VAL A 38 -11.92 0.85 -9.72
C VAL A 38 -11.62 2.20 -10.37
N ILE A 39 -10.41 2.37 -10.88
CA ILE A 39 -10.03 3.54 -11.66
C ILE A 39 -10.31 3.20 -13.13
N ARG A 40 -11.29 3.88 -13.74
CA ARG A 40 -11.56 3.77 -15.17
C ARG A 40 -10.82 4.91 -15.87
N GLY A 41 -9.71 4.58 -16.51
CA GLY A 41 -8.98 5.45 -17.41
C GLY A 41 -8.51 4.64 -18.61
N THR A 42 -8.41 5.26 -19.76
CA THR A 42 -7.89 4.66 -20.99
C THR A 42 -6.36 4.59 -20.95
N LEU A 43 -5.80 3.82 -20.01
CA LEU A 43 -4.42 3.37 -20.14
C LEU A 43 -4.43 2.09 -20.99
N PRO A 44 -3.50 1.93 -21.96
CA PRO A 44 -3.36 0.68 -22.68
C PRO A 44 -3.12 -0.42 -21.65
N LYS A 45 -4.05 -1.38 -21.58
CA LYS A 45 -3.93 -2.59 -20.77
C LYS A 45 -2.64 -3.30 -21.14
N ALA A 46 -1.60 -3.15 -20.35
CA ALA A 46 -0.63 -4.23 -20.26
C ALA A 46 -1.42 -5.45 -19.79
N LYS A 47 -1.61 -6.41 -20.67
CA LYS A 47 -2.20 -7.72 -20.35
C LYS A 47 -1.31 -8.36 -19.29
N LYS A 48 -1.65 -8.20 -18.01
CA LYS A 48 -1.18 -9.11 -16.99
C LYS A 48 -1.82 -10.46 -17.32
N ALA A 49 -1.01 -11.40 -17.78
CA ALA A 49 -1.44 -12.77 -17.97
C ALA A 49 -2.13 -13.26 -16.69
N PRO A 50 -3.20 -14.07 -16.79
CA PRO A 50 -3.79 -14.68 -15.61
C PRO A 50 -2.72 -15.55 -14.97
N LYS A 51 -2.27 -15.17 -13.78
CA LYS A 51 -1.43 -16.05 -12.97
C LYS A 51 -2.30 -17.25 -12.62
N THR A 52 -1.99 -18.38 -13.25
CA THR A 52 -2.52 -19.69 -12.90
C THR A 52 -2.27 -19.88 -11.40
N SER A 53 -3.34 -20.02 -10.65
CA SER A 53 -3.30 -20.33 -9.23
C SER A 53 -2.84 -21.77 -9.05
N THR A 54 -1.53 -21.96 -8.94
CA THR A 54 -0.93 -23.19 -8.47
C THR A 54 -0.61 -22.97 -7.00
N ASP A 55 -1.27 -23.73 -6.13
CA ASP A 55 -1.05 -23.84 -4.67
C ASP A 55 -0.52 -22.58 -3.96
N THR A 56 -1.39 -21.60 -3.78
CA THR A 56 -1.06 -20.44 -2.99
C THR A 56 -1.08 -20.84 -1.52
N LYS A 57 0.06 -21.30 -0.99
CA LYS A 57 0.28 -21.30 0.45
C LYS A 57 -0.03 -19.90 0.93
N LEU A 58 -1.16 -19.71 1.61
CA LEU A 58 -1.65 -18.40 1.99
C LEU A 58 -0.61 -17.71 2.87
N LEU A 59 0.03 -16.68 2.33
CA LEU A 59 0.94 -15.84 3.10
C LEU A 59 0.14 -15.14 4.21
N LYS A 60 0.47 -15.42 5.45
CA LYS A 60 -0.16 -14.88 6.63
C LYS A 60 0.84 -14.12 7.46
N VAL A 61 0.52 -12.87 7.79
CA VAL A 61 1.28 -12.03 8.70
C VAL A 61 0.38 -11.65 9.86
N ASP A 62 0.80 -11.98 11.07
CA ASP A 62 0.11 -11.66 12.32
C ASP A 62 1.04 -10.90 13.26
N LEU A 63 0.47 -9.99 14.05
CA LEU A 63 1.18 -9.26 15.09
C LEU A 63 0.62 -9.64 16.48
N SER A 64 1.51 -9.80 17.44
CA SER A 64 1.15 -10.11 18.84
C SER A 64 2.09 -9.42 19.83
N PRO A 65 1.57 -8.76 20.85
CA PRO A 65 0.16 -8.45 21.09
C PRO A 65 -0.37 -7.37 20.14
N SER A 66 -1.65 -7.43 19.81
CA SER A 66 -2.31 -6.45 18.93
C SER A 66 -3.78 -6.32 19.36
N PRO A 67 -4.39 -5.12 19.38
CA PRO A 67 -3.89 -3.84 18.85
C PRO A 67 -3.01 -3.04 19.84
N THR A 68 -2.78 -3.53 21.06
CA THR A 68 -1.97 -2.85 22.08
C THR A 68 -0.74 -3.67 22.41
N PHE A 69 0.38 -3.00 22.63
CA PHE A 69 1.65 -3.61 23.03
C PHE A 69 2.36 -2.80 24.12
N GLN A 70 3.34 -3.40 24.78
CA GLN A 70 4.16 -2.76 25.82
C GLN A 70 5.65 -2.85 25.43
N ASP A 71 6.36 -3.78 26.02
CA ASP A 71 7.82 -3.88 25.89
C ASP A 71 8.29 -4.72 24.72
N GLN A 72 7.39 -5.52 24.15
CA GLN A 72 7.68 -6.40 23.03
C GLN A 72 6.53 -6.44 22.04
N LEU A 73 6.88 -6.57 20.76
CA LEU A 73 5.96 -6.81 19.66
C LEU A 73 6.54 -7.91 18.78
N SER A 74 5.79 -8.97 18.56
CA SER A 74 6.19 -10.08 17.68
C SER A 74 5.45 -10.01 16.36
N ILE A 75 6.19 -10.20 15.27
CA ILE A 75 5.68 -10.32 13.90
C ILE A 75 5.85 -11.78 13.50
N SER A 76 4.75 -12.47 13.24
CA SER A 76 4.76 -13.86 12.77
C SER A 76 4.40 -13.92 11.29
N VAL A 77 5.24 -14.55 10.50
CA VAL A 77 5.07 -14.75 9.05
C VAL A 77 5.00 -16.23 8.76
N VAL A 78 3.94 -16.65 8.07
CA VAL A 78 3.72 -18.05 7.67
C VAL A 78 3.36 -18.09 6.19
N GLY A 79 3.96 -19.03 5.47
CA GLY A 79 3.63 -19.28 4.07
C GLY A 79 4.48 -18.48 3.08
N LEU A 80 5.51 -17.74 3.53
CA LEU A 80 6.45 -17.10 2.65
C LEU A 80 7.34 -18.15 1.96
N PRO A 81 7.58 -18.07 0.63
CA PRO A 81 8.58 -18.89 -0.05
C PRO A 81 9.97 -18.67 0.55
N SER A 82 10.82 -19.70 0.53
CA SER A 82 12.12 -19.69 1.23
C SER A 82 13.14 -18.70 0.68
N ASP A 83 12.96 -18.31 -0.57
CA ASP A 83 13.78 -17.37 -1.32
C ASP A 83 13.26 -15.91 -1.28
N HIS A 84 12.15 -15.68 -0.55
CA HIS A 84 11.54 -14.36 -0.44
C HIS A 84 11.65 -13.84 1.00
N ASN A 85 11.80 -12.52 1.11
CA ASN A 85 11.71 -11.79 2.37
C ASN A 85 10.64 -10.70 2.26
N LEU A 86 10.01 -10.40 3.39
CA LEU A 86 9.19 -9.21 3.54
C LEU A 86 10.03 -8.12 4.20
N SER A 87 9.76 -6.87 3.86
CA SER A 87 10.26 -5.73 4.62
C SER A 87 9.18 -5.24 5.57
N TYR A 88 9.59 -4.78 6.75
CA TYR A 88 8.67 -4.05 7.61
C TYR A 88 9.23 -2.71 8.01
N ILE A 89 8.35 -1.74 8.15
CA ILE A 89 8.65 -0.40 8.63
C ILE A 89 7.65 -0.07 9.73
N MET A 90 8.15 0.33 10.89
CA MET A 90 7.33 0.85 11.98
C MET A 90 7.63 2.33 12.19
N ALA A 91 6.59 3.15 12.18
CA ALA A 91 6.70 4.60 12.37
C ALA A 91 5.69 5.10 13.40
N ASN A 92 6.01 6.20 14.06
CA ASN A 92 5.08 6.93 14.91
C ASN A 92 4.12 7.80 14.08
N VAL A 93 3.16 8.45 14.72
CA VAL A 93 2.17 9.33 14.05
C VAL A 93 2.78 10.55 13.37
N SER A 94 4.00 10.96 13.77
CA SER A 94 4.75 12.05 13.12
C SER A 94 5.49 11.59 11.86
N GLY A 95 5.39 10.29 11.50
CA GLY A 95 6.09 9.72 10.36
C GLY A 95 7.56 9.34 10.62
N GLN A 96 8.04 9.47 11.86
CA GLN A 96 9.39 9.07 12.22
C GLN A 96 9.48 7.55 12.28
N VAL A 97 10.38 6.97 11.48
CA VAL A 97 10.64 5.54 11.46
C VAL A 97 11.43 5.14 12.71
N VAL A 98 10.92 4.14 13.44
CA VAL A 98 11.54 3.61 14.66
C VAL A 98 12.14 2.22 14.45
N PHE A 99 11.58 1.44 13.53
CA PHE A 99 12.14 0.16 13.07
C PHE A 99 12.00 0.02 11.56
N ASN A 100 13.00 -0.59 10.95
CA ASN A 100 12.99 -0.95 9.53
C ASN A 100 13.96 -2.12 9.33
N ASP A 101 13.44 -3.27 8.87
CA ASP A 101 14.26 -4.45 8.63
C ASP A 101 13.53 -5.44 7.71
N LEU A 102 14.19 -6.55 7.40
CA LEU A 102 13.65 -7.67 6.64
C LEU A 102 13.20 -8.80 7.57
N ILE A 103 12.13 -9.47 7.19
CA ILE A 103 11.62 -10.66 7.91
C ILE A 103 11.35 -11.79 6.93
N GLY A 104 11.77 -12.99 7.31
CA GLY A 104 11.46 -14.24 6.63
C GLY A 104 10.30 -15.00 7.29
N ASN A 105 10.14 -16.28 6.95
CA ASN A 105 9.23 -17.14 7.67
C ASN A 105 9.64 -17.29 9.15
N GLY A 106 8.64 -17.35 10.03
CA GLY A 106 8.83 -17.51 11.46
C GLY A 106 8.35 -16.30 12.25
N THR A 107 8.87 -16.15 13.46
CA THR A 107 8.50 -15.07 14.38
C THR A 107 9.71 -14.21 14.68
N THR A 108 9.59 -12.92 14.42
CA THR A 108 10.56 -11.89 14.78
C THR A 108 10.02 -11.05 15.92
N THR A 109 10.77 -10.92 17.01
CA THR A 109 10.36 -10.13 18.18
C THR A 109 11.14 -8.82 18.23
N LEU A 110 10.41 -7.71 18.31
CA LEU A 110 10.92 -6.37 18.42
C LEU A 110 10.89 -5.95 19.89
N THR A 111 12.01 -5.50 20.43
CA THR A 111 12.08 -4.90 21.77
C THR A 111 11.68 -3.43 21.66
N THR A 112 10.58 -3.09 22.29
CA THR A 112 9.95 -1.76 22.18
C THR A 112 10.00 -0.96 23.48
N THR A 113 10.75 -1.43 24.47
CA THR A 113 10.87 -0.81 25.82
C THR A 113 11.22 0.67 25.75
N ASN A 114 12.12 1.05 24.82
CA ASN A 114 12.60 2.42 24.69
C ASN A 114 11.68 3.35 23.86
N LEU A 115 10.59 2.82 23.32
CA LEU A 115 9.64 3.64 22.56
C LEU A 115 8.71 4.41 23.50
N PRO A 116 8.42 5.68 23.23
CA PRO A 116 7.39 6.44 23.94
C PRO A 116 6.00 5.80 23.82
N LYS A 117 5.14 6.02 24.81
CA LYS A 117 3.71 5.69 24.71
C LYS A 117 3.08 6.46 23.54
N GLY A 118 2.22 5.81 22.79
CA GLY A 118 1.58 6.46 21.66
C GLY A 118 1.13 5.50 20.56
N ILE A 119 0.69 6.07 19.46
CA ILE A 119 0.22 5.31 18.30
C ILE A 119 1.38 5.08 17.34
N TYR A 120 1.49 3.86 16.86
CA TYR A 120 2.45 3.43 15.85
C TYR A 120 1.73 2.75 14.69
N ILE A 121 2.30 2.89 13.52
CA ILE A 121 1.85 2.20 12.31
C ILE A 121 2.99 1.29 11.87
N ILE A 122 2.71 0.00 11.76
CA ILE A 122 3.64 -0.95 11.15
C ILE A 122 3.11 -1.36 9.79
N LYS A 123 3.94 -1.22 8.78
CA LYS A 123 3.68 -1.64 7.41
C LYS A 123 4.60 -2.81 7.09
N VAL A 124 4.01 -3.91 6.65
CA VAL A 124 4.75 -5.07 6.14
C VAL A 124 4.50 -5.17 4.65
N SER A 125 5.55 -5.25 3.86
CA SER A 125 5.48 -5.26 2.40
C SER A 125 6.45 -6.26 1.78
N GLY A 126 6.05 -6.81 0.65
CA GLY A 126 6.82 -7.69 -0.21
C GLY A 126 6.41 -7.48 -1.66
N GLU A 127 6.84 -8.36 -2.55
CA GLU A 127 6.62 -8.22 -3.99
C GLU A 127 5.13 -8.15 -4.36
N ASP A 128 4.31 -9.04 -3.81
CA ASP A 128 2.84 -9.11 -4.05
C ASP A 128 2.03 -8.98 -2.75
N PHE A 129 2.65 -8.50 -1.66
CA PHE A 129 2.02 -8.40 -0.35
C PHE A 129 2.24 -7.03 0.28
N GLU A 130 1.18 -6.43 0.78
CA GLU A 130 1.24 -5.21 1.56
C GLU A 130 0.15 -5.22 2.63
N LYS A 131 0.53 -5.01 3.89
CA LYS A 131 -0.41 -4.92 5.00
C LYS A 131 0.08 -3.91 6.03
N SER A 132 -0.85 -3.10 6.56
CA SER A 132 -0.55 -2.12 7.58
C SER A 132 -1.40 -2.37 8.81
N TYR A 133 -0.80 -2.14 9.99
CA TYR A 133 -1.45 -2.31 11.28
C TYR A 133 -1.25 -1.04 12.10
N LYS A 134 -2.31 -0.63 12.79
CA LYS A 134 -2.26 0.47 13.76
C LYS A 134 -2.18 -0.14 15.15
N LEU A 135 -1.19 0.26 15.91
CA LEU A 135 -0.88 -0.27 17.23
C LEU A 135 -0.81 0.87 18.26
N LEU A 136 -1.19 0.58 19.50
CA LEU A 136 -1.08 1.50 20.63
C LEU A 136 -0.06 0.94 21.62
N LYS A 137 0.99 1.72 21.92
CA LYS A 137 1.92 1.44 23.01
C LYS A 137 1.40 2.03 24.31
N ASN A 138 1.22 1.19 25.32
CA ASN A 138 0.82 1.55 26.67
C ASN A 138 2.00 1.74 27.61
#